data_1c53c668bb5072a487f9b1b9d3d4bfb1
#
_entry.id   1c53c668bb5072a487f9b1b9d3d4bfb1
#
_cell.length_a   1.000
_cell.length_b   1.000
_cell.length_c   1.000
_cell.angle_alpha   90.00
_cell.angle_beta   90.00
_cell.angle_gamma   90.00
#
_symmetry.space_group_name_H-M   'P 1'
#
loop_
_entity.id
_entity.type
_entity.pdbx_description
1 polymer ?
#
loop_
_entity_poly.entity_id
_entity_poly.type
_entity_poly.pdbx_seq_one_letter_code
_entity_poly.pdbx_strand_id
1 'polypeptide(L)'
;ILRDLMTEGRKEFIDQAEKENRKQVYYLCMEFLMGRSLRNNLYNLGLEDAVSSALSSMGLKLENIYNQEPDAGLGNGGLGRLAACFLDGLATQKYPAMGYSLRYEYGIFRQKLVDGWQTELPDFWLPGGAVWLQAHPEKAVTVNFNGHLEERWDGSFHSIEVKDATKILA
;
A
#
# COMPACT_ATOMS: atom_id res chain seq x y z
N ILE A 1 0.47 18.26 -4.67
CA ILE A 1 1.08 18.33 -6.01
C ILE A 1 1.58 16.95 -6.44
N LEU A 2 2.65 16.39 -5.86
CA LEU A 2 3.20 15.08 -6.31
C LEU A 2 2.14 13.97 -6.28
N ARG A 3 1.42 13.83 -5.16
CA ARG A 3 0.34 12.86 -5.04
C ARG A 3 -0.76 13.07 -6.09
N ASP A 4 -1.08 14.30 -6.41
CA ASP A 4 -2.13 14.62 -7.38
C ASP A 4 -1.69 14.20 -8.80
N LEU A 5 -0.44 14.49 -9.17
CA LEU A 5 0.15 14.01 -10.43
C LEU A 5 0.16 12.49 -10.54
N MET A 6 0.51 11.79 -9.45
CA MET A 6 0.47 10.33 -9.40
C MET A 6 -0.95 9.79 -9.54
N THR A 7 -1.93 10.44 -8.90
CA THR A 7 -3.33 10.03 -8.96
C THR A 7 -3.89 10.20 -10.37
N GLU A 8 -3.56 11.31 -11.02
CA GLU A 8 -3.97 11.59 -12.40
C GLU A 8 -3.34 10.58 -13.38
N GLY A 9 -2.03 10.40 -13.34
CA GLY A 9 -1.34 9.43 -14.19
C GLY A 9 -1.81 7.99 -13.98
N ARG A 10 -2.12 7.62 -12.73
CA ARG A 10 -2.73 6.31 -12.42
C ARG A 10 -4.09 6.16 -13.09
N LYS A 11 -4.94 7.19 -13.00
CA LYS A 11 -6.27 7.17 -13.60
C LYS A 11 -6.18 7.02 -15.12
N GLU A 12 -5.37 7.83 -15.78
CA GLU A 12 -5.14 7.73 -17.22
C GLU A 12 -4.66 6.35 -17.66
N PHE A 13 -3.73 5.77 -16.91
CA PHE A 13 -3.21 4.42 -17.18
C PHE A 13 -4.29 3.34 -17.05
N ILE A 14 -5.12 3.42 -16.02
CA ILE A 14 -6.23 2.47 -15.81
C ILE A 14 -7.27 2.62 -16.91
N ASP A 15 -7.71 3.84 -17.21
CA ASP A 15 -8.70 4.13 -18.25
C ASP A 15 -8.22 3.62 -19.62
N GLN A 16 -6.92 3.76 -19.92
CA GLN A 16 -6.35 3.21 -21.16
C GLN A 16 -6.31 1.69 -21.15
N ALA A 17 -5.91 1.07 -20.03
CA ALA A 17 -5.86 -0.38 -19.90
C ALA A 17 -7.25 -1.02 -20.06
N GLU A 18 -8.28 -0.38 -19.54
CA GLU A 18 -9.68 -0.80 -19.71
C GLU A 18 -10.15 -0.67 -21.17
N LYS A 19 -9.88 0.46 -21.83
CA LYS A 19 -10.21 0.66 -23.26
C LYS A 19 -9.54 -0.38 -24.17
N GLU A 20 -8.32 -0.79 -23.84
CA GLU A 20 -7.56 -1.80 -24.57
C GLU A 20 -7.88 -3.23 -24.13
N ASN A 21 -8.82 -3.40 -23.19
CA ASN A 21 -9.22 -4.70 -22.61
C ASN A 21 -8.02 -5.52 -22.11
N ARG A 22 -7.05 -4.88 -21.46
CA ARG A 22 -5.88 -5.54 -20.89
C ARG A 22 -6.27 -6.38 -19.67
N LYS A 23 -5.66 -7.55 -19.52
CA LYS A 23 -5.79 -8.36 -18.31
C LYS A 23 -5.17 -7.65 -17.13
N GLN A 24 -5.89 -7.58 -16.01
CA GLN A 24 -5.38 -7.05 -14.77
C GLN A 24 -4.73 -8.14 -13.91
N VAL A 25 -3.66 -7.78 -13.24
CA VAL A 25 -2.96 -8.64 -12.28
C VAL A 25 -3.30 -8.19 -10.86
N TYR A 26 -3.80 -9.12 -10.05
CA TYR A 26 -4.07 -8.90 -8.64
C TYR A 26 -3.08 -9.72 -7.81
N TYR A 27 -2.26 -9.03 -7.03
CA TYR A 27 -1.26 -9.67 -6.17
C TYR A 27 -1.72 -9.57 -4.71
N LEU A 28 -2.15 -10.70 -4.15
CA LEU A 28 -2.60 -10.79 -2.77
C LEU A 28 -1.43 -11.23 -1.90
N CYS A 29 -1.05 -10.42 -0.93
CA CYS A 29 0.00 -10.74 0.03
C CYS A 29 -0.31 -10.03 1.35
N MET A 30 0.04 -10.68 2.46
CA MET A 30 -0.11 -10.07 3.77
C MET A 30 0.95 -8.99 4.06
N GLU A 31 2.00 -8.91 3.26
CA GLU A 31 3.11 -7.97 3.42
C GLU A 31 3.52 -7.35 2.08
N PHE A 32 3.86 -6.05 2.12
CA PHE A 32 4.55 -5.35 1.03
C PHE A 32 5.64 -4.45 1.64
N LEU A 33 6.88 -4.90 1.58
CA LEU A 33 8.03 -4.12 2.06
C LEU A 33 8.47 -3.14 0.98
N MET A 34 7.73 -2.04 0.85
CA MET A 34 7.90 -1.03 -0.21
C MET A 34 9.12 -0.13 0.01
N GLY A 35 9.48 0.12 1.26
CA GLY A 35 10.46 1.15 1.60
C GLY A 35 9.88 2.57 1.53
N ARG A 36 10.74 3.56 1.32
CA ARG A 36 10.37 4.98 1.17
C ARG A 36 9.97 5.28 -0.26
N SER A 37 8.93 6.08 -0.43
CA SER A 37 8.30 6.30 -1.74
C SER A 37 8.69 7.63 -2.39
N LEU A 38 9.03 8.66 -1.61
CA LEU A 38 9.22 10.03 -2.12
C LEU A 38 10.34 10.11 -3.17
N ARG A 39 11.52 9.60 -2.84
CA ARG A 39 12.67 9.65 -3.75
C ARG A 39 12.41 8.88 -5.04
N ASN A 40 11.86 7.68 -4.92
CA ASN A 40 11.55 6.83 -6.06
C ASN A 40 10.52 7.49 -7.00
N ASN A 41 9.49 8.10 -6.43
CA ASN A 41 8.46 8.79 -7.21
C ASN A 41 9.01 10.05 -7.90
N LEU A 42 9.82 10.85 -7.22
CA LEU A 42 10.44 12.03 -7.83
C LEU A 42 11.37 11.64 -8.99
N TYR A 43 12.17 10.60 -8.80
CA TYR A 43 13.06 10.09 -9.83
C TYR A 43 12.28 9.57 -11.06
N ASN A 44 11.26 8.74 -10.85
CA ASN A 44 10.48 8.15 -11.93
C ASN A 44 9.65 9.19 -12.72
N LEU A 45 9.27 10.28 -12.08
CA LEU A 45 8.56 11.39 -12.72
C LEU A 45 9.50 12.45 -13.32
N GLY A 46 10.82 12.32 -13.14
CA GLY A 46 11.80 13.30 -13.61
C GLY A 46 11.71 14.65 -12.90
N LEU A 47 11.22 14.68 -11.65
CA LEU A 47 10.95 15.90 -10.90
C LEU A 47 12.03 16.23 -9.85
N GLU A 48 13.05 15.39 -9.70
CA GLU A 48 14.06 15.53 -8.64
C GLU A 48 14.79 16.90 -8.70
N ASP A 49 15.26 17.30 -9.88
CA ASP A 49 15.98 18.58 -10.06
C ASP A 49 15.06 19.79 -9.83
N ALA A 50 13.83 19.74 -10.33
CA ALA A 50 12.87 20.83 -10.16
C ALA A 50 12.50 21.02 -8.68
N VAL A 51 12.23 19.94 -7.96
CA VAL A 51 11.90 19.97 -6.53
C VAL A 51 13.12 20.39 -5.71
N SER A 52 14.34 19.90 -6.04
CA SER A 52 15.57 20.28 -5.39
C SER A 52 15.84 21.79 -5.53
N SER A 53 15.65 22.34 -6.73
CA SER A 53 15.80 23.77 -7.00
C SER A 53 14.80 24.62 -6.23
N ALA A 54 13.53 24.19 -6.22
CA ALA A 54 12.47 24.89 -5.48
C ALA A 54 12.73 24.88 -3.97
N LEU A 55 13.15 23.76 -3.39
CA LEU A 55 13.50 23.67 -1.97
C LEU A 55 14.72 24.50 -1.63
N SER A 56 15.73 24.51 -2.49
CA SER A 56 16.94 25.33 -2.31
C SER A 56 16.64 26.83 -2.25
N SER A 57 15.68 27.31 -3.04
CA SER A 57 15.21 28.71 -2.97
C SER A 57 14.56 29.05 -1.63
N MET A 58 14.09 28.04 -0.88
CA MET A 58 13.51 28.17 0.45
C MET A 58 14.53 27.88 1.58
N GLY A 59 15.80 27.66 1.24
CA GLY A 59 16.85 27.29 2.19
C GLY A 59 16.79 25.86 2.70
N LEU A 60 16.04 24.98 2.01
CA LEU A 60 15.86 23.58 2.37
C LEU A 60 16.68 22.67 1.44
N LYS A 61 17.13 21.54 1.97
CA LYS A 61 17.79 20.49 1.17
C LYS A 61 16.84 19.32 0.97
N LEU A 62 16.69 18.85 -0.26
CA LEU A 62 15.83 17.72 -0.60
C LEU A 62 16.21 16.45 0.18
N GLU A 63 17.51 16.21 0.40
CA GLU A 63 18.00 15.07 1.17
C GLU A 63 17.47 15.07 2.62
N ASN A 64 17.30 16.24 3.23
CA ASN A 64 16.71 16.33 4.57
C ASN A 64 15.23 15.94 4.56
N ILE A 65 14.53 16.24 3.48
CA ILE A 65 13.13 15.85 3.32
C ILE A 65 13.00 14.33 3.15
N TYR A 66 13.86 13.71 2.34
CA TYR A 66 13.89 12.25 2.20
C TYR A 66 14.10 11.54 3.54
N ASN A 67 14.92 12.12 4.43
CA ASN A 67 15.19 11.54 5.73
C ASN A 67 14.03 11.66 6.74
N GLN A 68 13.03 12.48 6.46
CA GLN A 68 11.83 12.59 7.29
C GLN A 68 10.75 11.56 6.94
N GLU A 69 10.82 10.96 5.75
CA GLU A 69 9.84 9.96 5.36
C GLU A 69 10.09 8.64 6.09
N PRO A 70 9.09 8.12 6.84
CA PRO A 70 9.20 6.79 7.43
C PRO A 70 9.05 5.73 6.33
N ASP A 71 9.63 4.55 6.55
CA ASP A 71 9.27 3.38 5.75
C ASP A 71 7.81 3.02 5.99
N ALA A 72 7.11 2.61 4.93
CA ALA A 72 5.77 2.10 5.06
C ALA A 72 5.79 0.81 5.89
N GLY A 73 5.09 0.80 7.03
CA GLY A 73 5.04 -0.32 7.96
C GLY A 73 4.17 -1.49 7.48
N LEU A 74 4.26 -1.83 6.19
CA LEU A 74 3.42 -2.84 5.53
C LEU A 74 4.15 -4.15 5.28
N GLY A 75 5.39 -4.30 5.71
CA GLY A 75 6.16 -5.51 5.52
C GLY A 75 7.39 -5.55 6.41
N ASN A 76 7.99 -6.73 6.56
CA ASN A 76 9.11 -6.94 7.47
C ASN A 76 10.30 -7.68 6.83
N GLY A 77 10.07 -8.64 5.94
CA GLY A 77 11.12 -9.52 5.46
C GLY A 77 10.97 -9.93 4.00
N GLY A 78 11.50 -11.09 3.68
CA GLY A 78 11.60 -11.62 2.31
C GLY A 78 10.26 -11.74 1.59
N LEU A 79 9.19 -12.16 2.29
CA LEU A 79 7.85 -12.26 1.72
C LEU A 79 7.37 -10.89 1.20
N GLY A 80 7.44 -9.87 2.06
CA GLY A 80 7.01 -8.52 1.69
C GLY A 80 7.92 -7.88 0.64
N ARG A 81 9.24 -8.16 0.69
CA ARG A 81 10.14 -7.62 -0.33
C ARG A 81 9.95 -8.28 -1.69
N LEU A 82 9.68 -9.58 -1.74
CA LEU A 82 9.35 -10.27 -2.98
C LEU A 82 8.10 -9.67 -3.63
N ALA A 83 7.04 -9.45 -2.84
CA ALA A 83 5.81 -8.81 -3.30
C ALA A 83 6.08 -7.40 -3.87
N ALA A 84 6.87 -6.59 -3.19
CA ALA A 84 7.27 -5.26 -3.66
C ALA A 84 8.05 -5.32 -4.98
N CYS A 85 9.01 -6.25 -5.11
CA CYS A 85 9.78 -6.43 -6.34
C CYS A 85 8.90 -6.89 -7.52
N PHE A 86 7.90 -7.73 -7.29
CA PHE A 86 6.96 -8.11 -8.34
C PHE A 86 6.11 -6.92 -8.80
N LEU A 87 5.65 -6.07 -7.90
CA LEU A 87 4.91 -4.86 -8.30
C LEU A 87 5.81 -3.91 -9.12
N ASP A 88 7.06 -3.71 -8.71
CA ASP A 88 8.03 -2.92 -9.47
C ASP A 88 8.27 -3.50 -10.88
N GLY A 89 8.42 -4.81 -10.98
CA GLY A 89 8.57 -5.50 -12.26
C GLY A 89 7.35 -5.37 -13.17
N LEU A 90 6.14 -5.50 -12.60
CA LEU A 90 4.89 -5.30 -13.33
C LEU A 90 4.73 -3.86 -13.81
N ALA A 91 5.06 -2.88 -12.96
CA ALA A 91 5.02 -1.47 -13.31
C ALA A 91 6.02 -1.14 -14.44
N THR A 92 7.25 -1.64 -14.35
CA THR A 92 8.29 -1.46 -15.39
C THR A 92 7.84 -2.00 -16.75
N GLN A 93 7.14 -3.13 -16.74
CA GLN A 93 6.61 -3.76 -17.95
C GLN A 93 5.23 -3.20 -18.37
N LYS A 94 4.71 -2.20 -17.65
CA LYS A 94 3.43 -1.54 -17.91
C LYS A 94 2.23 -2.50 -17.86
N TYR A 95 2.28 -3.52 -17.00
CA TYR A 95 1.11 -4.33 -16.71
C TYR A 95 0.15 -3.60 -15.75
N PRO A 96 -1.16 -3.58 -16.01
CA PRO A 96 -2.14 -3.13 -15.03
C PRO A 96 -2.13 -4.10 -13.85
N ALA A 97 -1.66 -3.64 -12.71
CA ALA A 97 -1.51 -4.48 -11.54
C ALA A 97 -1.92 -3.75 -10.27
N MET A 98 -2.44 -4.50 -9.30
CA MET A 98 -2.78 -4.00 -7.98
C MET A 98 -2.38 -5.01 -6.92
N GLY A 99 -1.67 -4.54 -5.89
CA GLY A 99 -1.38 -5.31 -4.69
C GLY A 99 -2.50 -5.12 -3.66
N TYR A 100 -2.93 -6.23 -3.04
CA TYR A 100 -3.91 -6.24 -1.96
C TYR A 100 -3.26 -6.75 -0.69
N SER A 101 -3.41 -6.00 0.40
CA SER A 101 -2.85 -6.33 1.71
C SER A 101 -3.71 -5.75 2.82
N LEU A 102 -3.26 -5.98 4.04
CA LEU A 102 -3.77 -5.31 5.23
C LEU A 102 -3.05 -3.97 5.41
N ARG A 103 -3.79 -2.94 5.79
CA ARG A 103 -3.18 -1.71 6.26
C ARG A 103 -2.90 -1.84 7.75
N TYR A 104 -1.69 -2.23 8.10
CA TYR A 104 -1.27 -2.31 9.49
C TYR A 104 -1.28 -0.92 10.12
N GLU A 105 -1.89 -0.78 11.29
CA GLU A 105 -1.89 0.46 12.05
C GLU A 105 -0.49 0.75 12.60
N TYR A 106 0.17 -0.30 13.09
CA TYR A 106 1.59 -0.29 13.48
C TYR A 106 2.35 -1.18 12.53
N GLY A 107 3.57 -0.79 12.17
CA GLY A 107 4.51 -1.71 11.51
C GLY A 107 4.75 -2.94 12.40
N ILE A 108 5.31 -4.01 11.82
CA ILE A 108 5.45 -5.27 12.56
C ILE A 108 6.22 -5.05 13.86
N PHE A 109 7.36 -4.40 13.81
CA PHE A 109 8.06 -3.83 14.99
C PHE A 109 9.22 -2.95 14.57
N ARG A 110 9.61 -2.04 15.45
CA ARG A 110 10.82 -1.25 15.32
C ARG A 110 11.91 -1.83 16.21
N GLN A 111 13.01 -2.25 15.61
CA GLN A 111 14.16 -2.79 16.34
C GLN A 111 14.98 -1.67 16.97
N LYS A 112 15.41 -1.88 18.22
CA LYS A 112 16.34 -1.03 18.94
C LYS A 112 17.31 -1.89 19.75
N LEU A 113 18.53 -1.43 19.89
CA LEU A 113 19.49 -2.02 20.82
C LEU A 113 19.49 -1.20 22.11
N VAL A 114 19.24 -1.86 23.22
CA VAL A 114 19.31 -1.28 24.57
C VAL A 114 20.21 -2.16 25.43
N ASP A 115 21.26 -1.60 25.98
CA ASP A 115 22.24 -2.32 26.81
C ASP A 115 22.81 -3.59 26.17
N GLY A 116 23.00 -3.56 24.85
CA GLY A 116 23.50 -4.70 24.08
C GLY A 116 22.46 -5.75 23.70
N TRP A 117 21.19 -5.56 24.10
CA TRP A 117 20.10 -6.47 23.78
C TRP A 117 19.15 -5.87 22.74
N GLN A 118 18.64 -6.74 21.87
CA GLN A 118 17.58 -6.36 20.95
C GLN A 118 16.28 -6.10 21.72
N THR A 119 15.68 -4.97 21.44
CA THR A 119 14.39 -4.57 22.00
C THR A 119 13.46 -4.21 20.86
N GLU A 120 12.22 -4.65 20.95
CA GLU A 120 11.17 -4.42 19.97
C GLU A 120 10.22 -3.33 20.48
N LEU A 121 9.95 -2.36 19.63
CA LEU A 121 9.07 -1.24 19.92
C LEU A 121 7.97 -1.15 18.87
N PRO A 122 6.80 -0.59 19.20
CA PRO A 122 5.78 -0.30 18.20
C PRO A 122 6.33 0.62 17.11
N ASP A 123 6.06 0.31 15.85
CA ASP A 123 6.44 1.13 14.72
C ASP A 123 5.29 2.06 14.31
N PHE A 124 5.36 3.32 14.74
CA PHE A 124 4.38 4.37 14.46
C PHE A 124 4.67 5.04 13.11
N TRP A 125 4.40 4.35 12.02
CA TRP A 125 4.70 4.84 10.67
C TRP A 125 3.60 5.72 10.06
N LEU A 126 2.33 5.53 10.45
CA LEU A 126 1.17 6.20 9.85
C LEU A 126 1.21 7.73 9.89
N PRO A 127 1.60 8.41 10.99
CA PRO A 127 1.59 9.87 11.03
C PRO A 127 2.45 10.51 9.93
N GLY A 128 3.61 9.92 9.62
CA GLY A 128 4.48 10.39 8.55
C GLY A 128 4.17 9.81 7.17
N GLY A 129 3.62 8.59 7.14
CA GLY A 129 3.28 7.86 5.91
C GLY A 129 1.89 8.16 5.36
N ALA A 130 1.03 8.83 6.12
CA ALA A 130 -0.36 9.10 5.72
C ALA A 130 -0.50 9.93 4.44
N VAL A 131 0.54 10.67 4.05
CA VAL A 131 0.56 11.45 2.80
C VAL A 131 0.33 10.58 1.56
N TRP A 132 0.69 9.30 1.61
CA TRP A 132 0.51 8.36 0.51
C TRP A 132 -0.84 7.62 0.54
N LEU A 133 -1.59 7.76 1.63
CA LEU A 133 -2.87 7.08 1.81
C LEU A 133 -4.00 7.91 1.20
N GLN A 134 -4.86 7.24 0.46
CA GLN A 134 -6.10 7.80 -0.05
C GLN A 134 -7.25 6.88 0.37
N ALA A 135 -8.19 7.42 1.14
CA ALA A 135 -9.37 6.67 1.56
C ALA A 135 -10.37 6.57 0.39
N HIS A 136 -10.96 5.39 0.24
CA HIS A 136 -11.99 5.08 -0.75
C HIS A 136 -13.21 4.46 -0.07
N PRO A 137 -13.95 5.20 0.77
CA PRO A 137 -15.08 4.66 1.52
C PRO A 137 -16.19 4.12 0.60
N GLU A 138 -16.27 4.61 -0.63
CA GLU A 138 -17.21 4.13 -1.64
C GLU A 138 -16.91 2.70 -2.14
N LYS A 139 -15.72 2.19 -1.84
CA LYS A 139 -15.28 0.83 -2.16
C LYS A 139 -15.28 -0.10 -0.95
N ALA A 140 -15.75 0.40 0.18
CA ALA A 140 -15.76 -0.39 1.41
C ALA A 140 -16.68 -1.62 1.28
N VAL A 141 -16.22 -2.74 1.83
CA VAL A 141 -16.94 -4.00 1.85
C VAL A 141 -17.13 -4.49 3.28
N THR A 142 -18.24 -5.18 3.54
CA THR A 142 -18.46 -5.79 4.85
C THR A 142 -17.78 -7.14 4.92
N VAL A 143 -16.93 -7.31 5.93
CA VAL A 143 -16.25 -8.57 6.25
C VAL A 143 -16.88 -9.14 7.52
N ASN A 144 -17.28 -10.40 7.47
CA ASN A 144 -17.87 -11.11 8.59
C ASN A 144 -16.78 -11.90 9.35
N PHE A 145 -16.65 -11.61 10.64
CA PHE A 145 -15.74 -12.33 11.54
C PHE A 145 -16.54 -13.18 12.53
N ASN A 146 -16.00 -14.34 12.88
CA ASN A 146 -16.66 -15.30 13.76
C ASN A 146 -18.00 -15.80 13.19
N GLY A 147 -18.94 -16.15 14.06
CA GLY A 147 -20.23 -16.71 13.66
C GLY A 147 -20.16 -18.18 13.35
N HIS A 148 -21.23 -18.71 12.79
CA HIS A 148 -21.33 -20.07 12.35
C HIS A 148 -21.97 -20.13 10.94
N LEU A 149 -21.73 -21.21 10.22
CA LEU A 149 -22.26 -21.41 8.89
C LEU A 149 -23.59 -22.16 8.99
N GLU A 150 -24.62 -21.63 8.36
CA GLU A 150 -25.87 -22.33 8.12
C GLU A 150 -25.95 -22.72 6.64
N GLU A 151 -26.09 -24.01 6.40
CA GLU A 151 -26.27 -24.55 5.06
C GLU A 151 -27.76 -24.76 4.76
N ARG A 152 -28.19 -24.34 3.60
CA ARG A 152 -29.56 -24.54 3.12
C ARG A 152 -29.55 -25.15 1.74
N TRP A 153 -30.31 -26.19 1.59
CA TRP A 153 -30.58 -26.86 0.31
C TRP A 153 -31.99 -26.55 -0.16
N ASP A 154 -32.13 -26.09 -1.39
CA ASP A 154 -33.41 -25.92 -2.06
C ASP A 154 -33.35 -26.69 -3.41
N GLY A 155 -33.80 -27.92 -3.39
CA GLY A 155 -33.57 -28.85 -4.49
C GLY A 155 -32.09 -29.13 -4.72
N SER A 156 -31.58 -28.77 -5.89
CA SER A 156 -30.16 -28.87 -6.24
C SER A 156 -29.36 -27.63 -5.92
N PHE A 157 -30.00 -26.56 -5.46
CA PHE A 157 -29.31 -25.31 -5.09
C PHE A 157 -28.84 -25.37 -3.64
N HIS A 158 -27.53 -25.14 -3.46
CA HIS A 158 -26.88 -25.07 -2.16
C HIS A 158 -26.49 -23.61 -1.84
N SER A 159 -26.94 -23.12 -0.73
CA SER A 159 -26.54 -21.80 -0.21
C SER A 159 -25.95 -21.90 1.19
N ILE A 160 -24.97 -21.06 1.47
CA ILE A 160 -24.32 -20.97 2.77
C ILE A 160 -24.48 -19.53 3.28
N GLU A 161 -25.01 -19.38 4.48
CA GLU A 161 -25.13 -18.11 5.17
C GLU A 161 -24.26 -18.10 6.42
N VAL A 162 -23.62 -16.96 6.70
CA VAL A 162 -22.90 -16.74 7.95
C VAL A 162 -23.85 -16.07 8.93
N LYS A 163 -24.17 -16.76 10.06
CA LYS A 163 -25.03 -16.26 11.13
C LYS A 163 -24.21 -15.81 12.34
N ASP A 164 -24.74 -14.87 13.10
CA ASP A 164 -24.17 -14.36 14.33
C ASP A 164 -22.73 -13.83 14.18
N ALA A 165 -22.40 -13.34 12.99
CA ALA A 165 -21.09 -12.79 12.69
C ALA A 165 -20.93 -11.34 13.18
N THR A 166 -19.74 -11.00 13.63
CA THR A 166 -19.34 -9.61 13.85
C THR A 166 -19.00 -8.99 12.49
N LYS A 167 -19.78 -7.99 12.09
CA LYS A 167 -19.58 -7.28 10.82
C LYS A 167 -18.60 -6.14 11.00
N ILE A 168 -17.55 -6.13 10.21
CA ILE A 168 -16.56 -5.05 10.15
C ILE A 168 -16.55 -4.49 8.74
N LEU A 169 -16.56 -3.16 8.63
CA LEU A 169 -16.42 -2.47 7.35
C LEU A 169 -14.94 -2.30 7.03
N ALA A 170 -14.50 -2.80 5.89
CA ALA A 170 -13.12 -2.78 5.43
C ALA A 170 -12.96 -2.05 4.09
#